data_5cf137bd3afaff8d1cd8c4db1d28eb9d
#
_entry.id   5cf137bd3afaff8d1cd8c4db1d28eb9d
#
_cell.length_a   1.000
_cell.length_b   1.000
_cell.length_c   1.000
_cell.angle_alpha   90.00
_cell.angle_beta   90.00
_cell.angle_gamma   90.00
#
_symmetry.space_group_name_H-M   'P 1'
#
loop_
_entity.id
_entity.type
_entity.pdbx_description
1 polymer ?
#
loop_
_entity_poly.entity_id
_entity_poly.type
_entity_poly.pdbx_seq_one_letter_code
_entity_poly.pdbx_strand_id
1 'polypeptide(L)'
;MKKVSVESTAEAYLELLAARGVEYFFGNAGTDFAPLIDAYAKRLAQGQPLPRPMTIPHEVPAVAMAHGYAMVTGRPAADMVHVIVGAANALAGLINAARVGVPMLFTAGRNPITEAGLPGARNRPIHWAQE
;
A
#
# COMPACT_ATOMS: atom_id res chain seq x y z
N MET A 1 -2.24 16.42 -18.20
CA MET A 1 -2.34 15.17 -17.42
C MET A 1 -1.86 14.03 -18.31
N LYS A 2 -0.84 13.27 -17.89
CA LYS A 2 -0.31 12.14 -18.67
C LYS A 2 -1.33 10.99 -18.61
N LYS A 3 -1.78 10.50 -19.77
CA LYS A 3 -2.58 9.27 -19.84
C LYS A 3 -1.61 8.10 -19.93
N VAL A 4 -1.82 7.09 -19.08
CA VAL A 4 -1.02 5.86 -19.04
C VAL A 4 -1.97 4.69 -19.25
N SER A 5 -1.62 3.79 -20.17
CA SER A 5 -2.34 2.52 -20.32
C SER A 5 -1.83 1.53 -19.30
N VAL A 6 -2.73 0.93 -18.55
CA VAL A 6 -2.44 -0.10 -17.54
C VAL A 6 -3.42 -1.26 -17.69
N GLU A 7 -2.98 -2.45 -17.32
CA GLU A 7 -3.80 -3.66 -17.41
C GLU A 7 -4.54 -3.98 -16.11
N SER A 8 -4.09 -3.39 -15.00
CA SER A 8 -4.70 -3.61 -13.68
C SER A 8 -4.70 -2.36 -12.82
N THR A 9 -5.59 -2.34 -11.82
CA THR A 9 -5.59 -1.28 -10.78
C THR A 9 -4.30 -1.24 -10.00
N ALA A 10 -3.66 -2.39 -9.77
CA ALA A 10 -2.36 -2.46 -9.09
C ALA A 10 -1.25 -1.75 -9.90
N GLU A 11 -1.22 -1.92 -11.23
CA GLU A 11 -0.31 -1.16 -12.09
C GLU A 11 -0.60 0.34 -12.04
N ALA A 12 -1.87 0.74 -12.08
CA ALA A 12 -2.28 2.13 -11.97
C ALA A 12 -1.81 2.75 -10.64
N TYR A 13 -1.94 2.00 -9.55
CA TYR A 13 -1.51 2.43 -8.23
C TYR A 13 0.01 2.68 -8.19
N LEU A 14 0.81 1.72 -8.65
CA LEU A 14 2.27 1.87 -8.69
C LEU A 14 2.72 3.01 -9.61
N GLU A 15 2.08 3.18 -10.77
CA GLU A 15 2.33 4.31 -11.66
C GLU A 15 2.03 5.66 -10.99
N LEU A 16 0.90 5.73 -10.27
CA LEU A 16 0.53 6.94 -9.54
C LEU A 16 1.57 7.29 -8.46
N LEU A 17 2.02 6.30 -7.68
CA LEU A 17 3.05 6.51 -6.66
C LEU A 17 4.34 7.05 -7.29
N ALA A 18 4.82 6.41 -8.37
CA ALA A 18 6.01 6.84 -9.07
C ALA A 18 5.86 8.26 -9.66
N ALA A 19 4.72 8.55 -10.30
CA ALA A 19 4.42 9.87 -10.87
C ALA A 19 4.30 10.98 -9.81
N ARG A 20 3.99 10.63 -8.57
CA ARG A 20 3.93 11.55 -7.42
C ARG A 20 5.25 11.69 -6.67
N GLY A 21 6.31 11.04 -7.16
CA GLY A 21 7.65 11.13 -6.57
C GLY A 21 7.80 10.35 -5.28
N VAL A 22 6.96 9.35 -5.03
CA VAL A 22 7.12 8.41 -3.93
C VAL A 22 8.34 7.56 -4.22
N GLU A 23 9.36 7.67 -3.37
CA GLU A 23 10.62 6.94 -3.51
C GLU A 23 10.58 5.59 -2.80
N TYR A 24 9.92 5.52 -1.65
CA TYR A 24 9.80 4.30 -0.84
C TYR A 24 8.34 3.94 -0.62
N PHE A 25 8.07 2.65 -0.73
CA PHE A 25 6.79 2.02 -0.43
C PHE A 25 6.99 1.05 0.73
N PHE A 26 6.55 1.45 1.91
CA PHE A 26 6.62 0.63 3.12
C PHE A 26 5.43 -0.32 3.14
N GLY A 27 5.64 -1.55 3.56
CA GLY A 27 4.55 -2.50 3.58
C GLY A 27 4.72 -3.63 4.59
N ASN A 28 3.64 -3.91 5.33
CA ASN A 28 3.43 -5.16 6.04
C ASN A 28 2.47 -6.01 5.22
N ALA A 29 3.03 -6.94 4.45
CA ALA A 29 2.32 -7.63 3.40
C ALA A 29 1.44 -8.78 3.92
N GLY A 30 0.28 -8.93 3.31
CA GLY A 30 -0.60 -10.08 3.42
C GLY A 30 -1.06 -10.55 2.03
N THR A 31 -2.10 -11.36 1.98
CA THR A 31 -2.60 -11.95 0.72
C THR A 31 -3.23 -10.93 -0.24
N ASP A 32 -3.57 -9.75 0.22
CA ASP A 32 -4.05 -8.60 -0.53
C ASP A 32 -2.93 -7.91 -1.34
N PHE A 33 -1.67 -8.23 -1.06
CA PHE A 33 -0.53 -7.71 -1.82
C PHE A 33 -0.22 -8.48 -3.11
N ALA A 34 -0.80 -9.66 -3.33
CA ALA A 34 -0.49 -10.48 -4.51
C ALA A 34 -0.60 -9.71 -5.84
N PRO A 35 -1.68 -8.95 -6.11
CA PRO A 35 -1.77 -8.17 -7.35
C PRO A 35 -0.71 -7.08 -7.48
N LEU A 36 -0.26 -6.51 -6.34
CA LEU A 36 0.81 -5.51 -6.33
C LEU A 36 2.17 -6.15 -6.62
N ILE A 37 2.43 -7.34 -6.09
CA ILE A 37 3.66 -8.08 -6.35
C ILE A 37 3.77 -8.42 -7.83
N ASP A 38 2.71 -8.91 -8.44
CA ASP A 38 2.66 -9.21 -9.88
C ASP A 38 2.89 -7.96 -10.73
N ALA A 39 2.19 -6.88 -10.43
CA ALA A 39 2.35 -5.60 -11.12
C ALA A 39 3.77 -5.03 -10.94
N TYR A 40 4.34 -5.17 -9.74
CA TYR A 40 5.70 -4.74 -9.45
C TYR A 40 6.73 -5.51 -10.28
N ALA A 41 6.64 -6.84 -10.30
CA ALA A 41 7.53 -7.70 -11.07
C ALA A 41 7.46 -7.37 -12.57
N LYS A 42 6.27 -7.20 -13.12
CA LYS A 42 6.05 -6.82 -14.52
C LYS A 42 6.70 -5.47 -14.86
N ARG A 43 6.46 -4.45 -14.07
CA ARG A 43 6.99 -3.11 -14.29
C ARG A 43 8.51 -3.06 -14.13
N LEU A 44 9.06 -3.81 -13.18
CA LEU A 44 10.50 -3.96 -12.99
C LEU A 44 11.17 -4.57 -14.23
N ALA A 45 10.58 -5.64 -14.78
CA ALA A 45 11.05 -6.27 -16.00
C ALA A 45 11.02 -5.34 -17.23
N GLN A 46 10.13 -4.36 -17.23
CA GLN A 46 10.00 -3.35 -18.28
C GLN A 46 10.89 -2.11 -18.05
N GLY A 47 11.68 -2.09 -16.97
CA GLY A 47 12.53 -0.93 -16.62
C GLY A 47 11.74 0.34 -16.28
N GLN A 48 10.49 0.19 -15.85
CA GLN A 48 9.65 1.33 -15.54
C GLN A 48 9.92 1.87 -14.12
N PRO A 49 9.74 3.17 -13.89
CA PRO A 49 9.90 3.77 -12.57
C PRO A 49 8.97 3.12 -11.53
N LEU A 50 9.52 2.81 -10.37
CA LEU A 50 8.82 2.19 -9.25
C LEU A 50 9.33 2.75 -7.92
N PRO A 51 8.48 2.90 -6.91
CA PRO A 51 8.93 3.08 -5.54
C PRO A 51 9.77 1.88 -5.08
N ARG A 52 10.80 2.10 -4.26
CA ARG A 52 11.56 1.02 -3.65
C ARG A 52 10.72 0.34 -2.56
N PRO A 53 10.44 -0.97 -2.66
CA PRO A 53 9.65 -1.66 -1.66
C PRO A 53 10.49 -1.91 -0.41
N MET A 54 9.89 -1.66 0.75
CA MET A 54 10.45 -1.94 2.06
C MET A 54 9.50 -2.86 2.81
N THR A 55 9.84 -4.14 2.90
CA THR A 55 9.05 -5.10 3.66
C THR A 55 9.36 -4.99 5.15
N ILE A 56 8.36 -4.65 5.93
CA ILE A 56 8.47 -4.43 7.37
C ILE A 56 7.61 -5.48 8.09
N PRO A 57 8.13 -6.17 9.12
CA PRO A 57 7.43 -7.31 9.73
C PRO A 57 6.26 -6.91 10.65
N HIS A 58 6.04 -5.62 10.88
CA HIS A 58 4.93 -5.13 11.71
C HIS A 58 4.54 -3.70 11.32
N GLU A 59 3.26 -3.36 11.46
CA GLU A 59 2.68 -2.10 10.98
C GLU A 59 3.19 -0.87 11.75
N VAL A 60 3.38 -1.01 13.06
CA VAL A 60 3.86 0.11 13.90
C VAL A 60 5.21 0.66 13.41
N PRO A 61 6.26 -0.16 13.25
CA PRO A 61 7.50 0.34 12.65
C PRO A 61 7.35 0.75 11.18
N ALA A 62 6.46 0.14 10.39
CA ALA A 62 6.24 0.54 9.01
C ALA A 62 5.76 2.01 8.93
N VAL A 63 4.71 2.34 9.66
CA VAL A 63 4.21 3.72 9.76
C VAL A 63 5.25 4.67 10.34
N ALA A 64 5.99 4.25 11.39
CA ALA A 64 7.03 5.08 11.99
C ALA A 64 8.17 5.38 11.00
N MET A 65 8.58 4.41 10.19
CA MET A 65 9.60 4.59 9.15
C MET A 65 9.11 5.53 8.04
N ALA A 66 7.89 5.34 7.55
CA ALA A 66 7.27 6.22 6.55
C ALA A 66 7.16 7.66 7.07
N HIS A 67 6.72 7.82 8.32
CA HIS A 67 6.64 9.11 9.00
C HIS A 67 8.02 9.77 9.11
N GLY A 68 9.02 9.06 9.65
CA GLY A 68 10.38 9.58 9.82
C GLY A 68 11.03 9.95 8.48
N TYR A 69 10.87 9.12 7.45
CA TYR A 69 11.33 9.42 6.10
C TYR A 69 10.73 10.74 5.57
N ALA A 70 9.41 10.89 5.67
CA ALA A 70 8.74 12.08 5.18
C ALA A 70 9.13 13.34 5.98
N MET A 71 9.30 13.22 7.30
CA MET A 71 9.79 14.34 8.15
C MET A 71 11.18 14.82 7.73
N VAL A 72 12.10 13.90 7.48
CA VAL A 72 13.50 14.24 7.18
C VAL A 72 13.68 14.75 5.75
N THR A 73 12.94 14.16 4.80
CA THR A 73 13.14 14.45 3.38
C THR A 73 12.17 15.49 2.81
N GLY A 74 11.05 15.73 3.48
CA GLY A 74 9.93 16.51 2.94
C GLY A 74 9.21 15.84 1.77
N ARG A 75 9.55 14.59 1.45
CA ARG A 75 8.97 13.83 0.33
C ARG A 75 7.81 12.97 0.79
N PRO A 76 6.81 12.72 -0.06
CA PRO A 76 5.72 11.84 0.31
C PRO A 76 6.21 10.39 0.48
N ALA A 77 5.74 9.73 1.52
CA ALA A 77 5.91 8.29 1.73
C ALA A 77 4.60 7.55 1.46
N ALA A 78 4.67 6.32 0.97
CA ALA A 78 3.52 5.43 0.88
C ALA A 78 3.70 4.25 1.83
N ASP A 79 2.62 3.88 2.51
CA ASP A 79 2.57 2.72 3.40
C ASP A 79 1.29 1.92 3.12
N MET A 80 1.43 0.60 3.08
CA MET A 80 0.30 -0.31 2.93
C MET A 80 0.38 -1.45 3.93
N VAL A 81 -0.76 -1.75 4.54
CA VAL A 81 -0.89 -2.80 5.55
C VAL A 81 -1.99 -3.79 5.19
N HIS A 82 -1.96 -4.95 5.83
CA HIS A 82 -2.92 -6.00 5.57
C HIS A 82 -4.23 -5.76 6.32
N VAL A 83 -5.27 -5.45 5.58
CA VAL A 83 -6.69 -5.34 5.98
C VAL A 83 -6.92 -4.57 7.29
N ILE A 84 -8.03 -4.84 7.99
CA ILE A 84 -8.42 -4.09 9.20
C ILE A 84 -7.44 -4.28 10.37
N VAL A 85 -6.85 -5.46 10.50
CA VAL A 85 -5.90 -5.74 11.59
C VAL A 85 -4.65 -4.86 11.44
N GLY A 86 -4.12 -4.78 10.23
CA GLY A 86 -3.00 -3.89 9.93
C GLY A 86 -3.35 -2.43 10.12
N ALA A 87 -4.54 -2.01 9.69
CA ALA A 87 -5.02 -0.65 9.89
C ALA A 87 -5.15 -0.29 11.38
N ALA A 88 -5.68 -1.21 12.19
CA ALA A 88 -5.80 -1.02 13.64
C ALA A 88 -4.43 -0.87 14.32
N ASN A 89 -3.47 -1.71 13.97
CA ASN A 89 -2.10 -1.62 14.49
C ASN A 89 -1.40 -0.32 14.08
N ALA A 90 -1.65 0.17 12.88
CA ALA A 90 -1.04 1.38 12.34
C ALA A 90 -1.62 2.67 12.93
N LEU A 91 -2.84 2.63 13.50
CA LEU A 91 -3.64 3.81 13.81
C LEU A 91 -2.93 4.81 14.72
N ALA A 92 -2.22 4.37 15.74
CA ALA A 92 -1.50 5.26 16.66
C ALA A 92 -0.42 6.07 15.92
N GLY A 93 0.33 5.43 15.02
CA GLY A 93 1.34 6.09 14.18
C GLY A 93 0.72 7.09 13.20
N LEU A 94 -0.44 6.72 12.62
CA LEU A 94 -1.18 7.59 11.70
C LEU A 94 -1.70 8.85 12.39
N ILE A 95 -2.21 8.75 13.62
CA ILE A 95 -2.63 9.89 14.42
C ILE A 95 -1.46 10.87 14.62
N ASN A 96 -0.27 10.35 14.94
CA ASN A 96 0.92 11.18 15.08
C ASN A 96 1.32 11.86 13.78
N ALA A 97 1.37 11.13 12.67
CA ALA A 97 1.69 11.67 11.36
C ALA A 97 0.70 12.77 10.92
N ALA A 98 -0.59 12.52 11.12
CA ALA A 98 -1.65 13.48 10.81
C ALA A 98 -1.54 14.77 11.65
N ARG A 99 -1.22 14.64 12.95
CA ARG A 99 -1.07 15.79 13.85
C ARG A 99 0.05 16.74 13.45
N VAL A 100 1.12 16.23 12.89
CA VAL A 100 2.27 17.04 12.44
C VAL A 100 2.24 17.35 10.95
N GLY A 101 1.18 16.94 10.22
CA GLY A 101 0.98 17.27 8.81
C GLY A 101 2.00 16.61 7.87
N VAL A 102 2.48 15.42 8.19
CA VAL A 102 3.46 14.70 7.37
C VAL A 102 2.81 14.19 6.08
N PRO A 103 3.42 14.42 4.89
CA PRO A 103 2.88 13.93 3.62
C PRO A 103 3.05 12.41 3.52
N MET A 104 2.01 11.66 3.83
CA MET A 104 1.99 10.21 3.79
C MET A 104 0.70 9.70 3.16
N LEU A 105 0.82 8.75 2.23
CA LEU A 105 -0.30 7.98 1.70
C LEU A 105 -0.36 6.65 2.42
N PHE A 106 -1.41 6.45 3.20
CA PHE A 106 -1.68 5.19 3.88
C PHE A 106 -2.81 4.44 3.18
N THR A 107 -2.62 3.15 2.95
CA THR A 107 -3.61 2.26 2.37
C THR A 107 -3.67 0.94 3.14
N ALA A 108 -4.84 0.32 3.14
CA ALA A 108 -5.04 -1.03 3.67
C ALA A 108 -5.81 -1.85 2.65
N GLY A 109 -5.47 -3.12 2.54
CA GLY A 109 -6.22 -4.03 1.69
C GLY A 109 -7.63 -4.25 2.21
N ARG A 110 -8.51 -4.71 1.33
CA ARG A 110 -9.88 -5.10 1.67
C ARG A 110 -10.24 -6.39 0.96
N ASN A 111 -11.09 -7.17 1.57
CA ASN A 111 -11.70 -8.32 0.88
C ASN A 111 -12.58 -7.84 -0.29
N PRO A 112 -12.73 -8.68 -1.34
CA PRO A 112 -13.69 -8.40 -2.40
C PRO A 112 -15.08 -8.14 -1.83
N ILE A 113 -15.76 -7.13 -2.36
CA ILE A 113 -17.14 -6.77 -1.95
C ILE A 113 -18.13 -7.84 -2.37
N THR A 114 -17.79 -8.63 -3.38
CA THR A 114 -18.64 -9.69 -3.91
C THR A 114 -18.34 -11.01 -3.22
N GLU A 115 -19.36 -11.62 -2.62
CA GLU A 115 -19.23 -12.87 -1.87
C GLU A 115 -19.21 -14.12 -2.73
N ALA A 116 -19.71 -14.09 -3.96
CA ALA A 116 -19.94 -15.28 -4.74
C ALA A 116 -19.24 -15.29 -6.11
N GLY A 117 -18.44 -16.33 -6.34
CA GLY A 117 -18.10 -16.84 -7.66
C GLY A 117 -17.16 -16.02 -8.52
N LEU A 118 -16.70 -14.86 -8.09
CA LEU A 118 -15.73 -14.08 -8.83
C LEU A 118 -14.28 -14.46 -8.46
N PRO A 119 -13.32 -14.36 -9.40
CA PRO A 119 -11.91 -14.59 -9.09
C PRO A 119 -11.44 -13.74 -7.92
N GLY A 120 -10.82 -14.39 -6.94
CA GLY A 120 -10.31 -13.70 -5.74
C GLY A 120 -11.31 -13.56 -4.60
N ALA A 121 -12.59 -13.88 -4.78
CA ALA A 121 -13.56 -13.90 -3.69
C ALA A 121 -13.19 -14.94 -2.63
N ARG A 122 -13.29 -14.56 -1.36
CA ARG A 122 -13.00 -15.44 -0.22
C ARG A 122 -14.23 -15.56 0.67
N ASN A 123 -14.92 -16.67 0.56
CA ASN A 123 -16.12 -16.97 1.35
C ASN A 123 -15.74 -17.70 2.66
N ARG A 124 -14.90 -17.10 3.50
CA ARG A 124 -14.52 -17.68 4.78
C ARG A 124 -14.88 -16.75 5.93
N PRO A 125 -15.49 -17.27 7.03
CA PRO A 125 -15.93 -16.45 8.17
C PRO A 125 -14.83 -15.59 8.79
N ILE A 126 -13.59 -16.02 8.73
CA ILE A 126 -12.44 -15.29 9.28
C ILE A 126 -12.25 -13.90 8.64
N HIS A 127 -12.86 -13.65 7.50
CA HIS A 127 -12.74 -12.38 6.79
C HIS A 127 -13.89 -11.41 7.06
N TRP A 128 -14.89 -11.79 7.83
CA TRP A 128 -16.05 -10.92 8.11
C TRP A 128 -15.68 -9.68 8.92
N ALA A 129 -14.70 -9.77 9.79
CA ALA A 129 -14.20 -8.62 10.56
C ALA A 129 -13.33 -7.65 9.74
N GLN A 130 -13.24 -7.84 8.44
CA GLN A 130 -12.37 -7.05 7.54
C GLN A 130 -13.16 -6.11 6.61
N GLU A 131 -14.46 -5.98 6.85
CA GLU A 131 -15.34 -5.08 6.09
C GLU A 131 -15.32 -3.63 6.59
#